data_c72e9b2ba8b66760c01eebdfec5ad1fe
#
_entry.id   c72e9b2ba8b66760c01eebdfec5ad1fe
#
_cell.length_a   1.000
_cell.length_b   1.000
_cell.length_c   1.000
_cell.angle_alpha   90.00
_cell.angle_beta   90.00
_cell.angle_gamma   90.00
#
_symmetry.space_group_name_H-M   'P 1'
#
loop_
_entity.id
_entity.type
_entity.pdbx_description
1 polymer ?
#
loop_
_entity_poly.entity_id
_entity_poly.type
_entity_poly.pdbx_seq_one_letter_code
_entity_poly.pdbx_strand_id
1 'polypeptide(L)'
;MPITQNTRLVHVDSPLGEDVLLLQGMEGSEELGRLFHYELDLTSEDRAIRFDQLLGKPMSLGLELPSGGKRYFHGIACSCRQLTGHGQFAGYRVSLRPWFWLLTRTSDCRIFQNKTVPDIIKQVFRDLGFSDFEDSLSASYREWEYCVQYRETSFDFVSRLMEQEGIYYYFRHEKDRHVLVLADAYGAHGTAPDYASVPFYPPDQQMRERDHFYDWQLAREVQSGSLALNDYDFLRPRASLEVRSSVPRNHSNGDHPLYDYPGEYLQSSDGEHYARTRIEAIHSQFERVQLRGRARGLGAGHLFKLTGYDRADQNREYLVVVARYQIRQEAYESGQADLAEPFLSELDCMDASQAFRPLPLTPMPIVRGPQTAVVVGPDGEEIWTDQYGRVKVHFHWDRHDQSNENSSCWIRVSQAWAGKNWGAIQLPRIGQEVIVSFLEGDPDRPIITGRVYNAEQAVPYKLPANATQSGMKSRSSKEGSSANFNEIRMEDKKGAEQLFIHAEKNQDIEVENDETHWVGHDRSKTIDNDETVRVKHDRSERVDNHESISIGVNRTEEVGNNEKITIGVNRTERVGSNETITIGANRTEKVGANEDITIASHRTEDVGGNESIAIGGNRDE
;
A
#
# COMPACT_ATOMS: atom_id res chain seq x y z
N MET A 1 57.06 18.85 28.96
CA MET A 1 55.74 19.18 29.50
C MET A 1 54.73 18.29 28.78
N PRO A 2 53.72 17.80 29.43
CA PRO A 2 52.66 17.07 28.71
C PRO A 2 52.07 18.01 27.62
N ILE A 3 51.83 17.45 26.46
CA ILE A 3 51.20 18.19 25.33
C ILE A 3 49.75 18.33 25.67
N THR A 4 49.19 19.55 25.56
CA THR A 4 47.81 19.87 25.93
C THR A 4 47.14 20.77 24.88
N GLN A 5 45.84 20.66 24.78
CA GLN A 5 44.98 21.48 23.89
C GLN A 5 44.51 22.79 24.58
N ASN A 6 44.77 22.99 25.87
CA ASN A 6 44.15 24.05 26.68
C ASN A 6 44.31 25.52 26.16
N THR A 7 45.28 25.75 25.28
CA THR A 7 45.53 27.08 24.66
C THR A 7 45.18 27.12 23.17
N ARG A 8 44.54 26.09 22.67
CA ARG A 8 44.23 25.96 21.23
C ARG A 8 42.84 26.53 20.90
N LEU A 9 42.68 26.93 19.64
CA LEU A 9 41.41 27.43 19.12
C LEU A 9 40.30 26.37 19.17
N VAL A 10 40.65 25.09 19.02
CA VAL A 10 39.71 23.97 19.04
C VAL A 10 40.22 22.86 19.96
N HIS A 11 39.32 22.33 20.76
CA HIS A 11 39.54 21.23 21.68
C HIS A 11 38.77 20.00 21.22
N VAL A 12 39.35 18.80 21.34
CA VAL A 12 38.71 17.50 21.05
C VAL A 12 38.40 16.78 22.36
N ASP A 13 37.12 16.46 22.56
CA ASP A 13 36.68 15.55 23.59
C ASP A 13 36.44 14.17 22.97
N SER A 14 37.10 13.15 23.49
CA SER A 14 37.00 11.77 22.98
C SER A 14 36.83 10.74 24.10
N PRO A 15 36.32 9.54 23.81
CA PRO A 15 36.20 8.46 24.79
C PRO A 15 37.53 7.95 25.36
N LEU A 16 38.65 8.32 24.75
CA LEU A 16 40.01 7.92 25.22
C LEU A 16 40.51 8.79 26.36
N GLY A 17 39.87 9.88 26.65
CA GLY A 17 40.25 10.84 27.67
C GLY A 17 40.88 12.12 27.10
N GLU A 18 41.17 13.06 28.00
CA GLU A 18 41.72 14.37 27.67
C GLU A 18 43.14 14.23 27.08
N ASP A 19 43.44 15.04 26.06
CA ASP A 19 44.72 15.17 25.38
C ASP A 19 45.32 13.86 24.75
N VAL A 20 44.55 12.75 24.71
CA VAL A 20 45.00 11.53 24.03
C VAL A 20 44.94 11.72 22.50
N LEU A 21 43.90 12.36 22.01
CA LEU A 21 43.75 12.77 20.61
C LEU A 21 43.82 14.29 20.51
N LEU A 22 44.69 14.79 19.65
CA LEU A 22 44.97 16.21 19.46
C LEU A 22 44.57 16.61 18.01
N LEU A 23 43.77 17.66 17.84
CA LEU A 23 43.33 18.10 16.51
C LEU A 23 44.47 18.75 15.73
N GLN A 24 44.67 18.33 14.50
CA GLN A 24 45.47 19.04 13.49
C GLN A 24 44.58 19.80 12.50
N GLY A 25 43.44 19.23 12.12
CA GLY A 25 42.50 19.86 11.24
C GLY A 25 41.13 19.18 11.21
N MET A 26 40.14 19.91 10.72
CA MET A 26 38.81 19.42 10.46
C MET A 26 38.31 19.96 9.12
N GLU A 27 37.75 19.08 8.29
CA GLU A 27 36.86 19.44 7.20
C GLU A 27 35.45 18.99 7.56
N GLY A 28 34.47 19.88 7.38
CA GLY A 28 33.10 19.60 7.78
C GLY A 28 32.07 20.16 6.85
N SER A 29 30.91 19.52 6.80
CA SER A 29 29.72 20.01 6.09
C SER A 29 28.45 19.70 6.85
N GLU A 30 27.56 20.68 6.88
CA GLU A 30 26.19 20.63 7.36
C GLU A 30 25.26 21.14 6.27
N GLU A 31 24.05 20.56 6.14
CA GLU A 31 23.06 20.97 5.14
C GLU A 31 21.64 20.69 5.69
N LEU A 32 20.70 21.58 5.40
CA LEU A 32 19.28 21.35 5.71
C LEU A 32 18.75 20.11 5.01
N GLY A 33 18.12 19.21 5.77
CA GLY A 33 17.58 17.97 5.25
C GLY A 33 18.63 16.92 4.89
N ARG A 34 19.90 17.10 5.27
CA ARG A 34 21.00 16.17 5.00
C ARG A 34 21.82 15.85 6.24
N LEU A 35 22.51 14.73 6.19
CA LEU A 35 23.42 14.31 7.27
C LEU A 35 24.67 15.17 7.27
N PHE A 36 25.05 15.70 8.44
CA PHE A 36 26.35 16.32 8.54
C PHE A 36 27.49 15.29 8.47
N HIS A 37 28.67 15.79 8.08
CA HIS A 37 29.88 15.00 8.06
C HIS A 37 31.06 15.88 8.51
N TYR A 38 31.80 15.40 9.49
CA TYR A 38 33.07 16.00 9.92
C TYR A 38 34.19 14.97 9.79
N GLU A 39 35.26 15.34 9.11
CA GLU A 39 36.47 14.55 9.02
C GLU A 39 37.57 15.23 9.83
N LEU A 40 38.08 14.51 10.82
CA LEU A 40 39.07 15.02 11.77
C LEU A 40 40.42 14.43 11.48
N ASP A 41 41.41 15.28 11.22
CA ASP A 41 42.83 14.90 11.22
C ASP A 41 43.38 15.09 12.64
N LEU A 42 43.76 14.00 13.26
CA LEU A 42 44.19 13.92 14.65
C LEU A 42 45.61 13.37 14.77
N THR A 43 46.24 13.72 15.87
CA THR A 43 47.55 13.17 16.21
C THR A 43 47.54 12.66 17.65
N SER A 44 48.37 11.67 17.97
CA SER A 44 48.51 11.08 19.29
C SER A 44 49.92 10.60 19.54
N GLU A 45 50.37 10.67 20.79
CA GLU A 45 51.60 9.99 21.24
C GLU A 45 51.39 8.46 21.31
N ASP A 46 50.13 8.01 21.49
CA ASP A 46 49.77 6.59 21.45
C ASP A 46 49.68 6.09 19.99
N ARG A 47 50.61 5.18 19.64
CA ARG A 47 50.72 4.57 18.30
C ARG A 47 49.83 3.34 18.12
N ALA A 48 49.12 2.91 19.18
CA ALA A 48 48.40 1.65 19.23
C ALA A 48 46.93 1.83 19.67
N ILE A 49 46.31 2.99 19.34
CA ILE A 49 44.89 3.27 19.66
C ILE A 49 44.01 2.18 19.08
N ARG A 50 43.21 1.54 19.92
CA ARG A 50 42.26 0.52 19.52
C ARG A 50 40.98 1.19 19.02
N PHE A 51 40.59 0.96 17.77
CA PHE A 51 39.44 1.61 17.13
C PHE A 51 38.10 1.20 17.73
N ASP A 52 37.98 0.03 18.32
CA ASP A 52 36.80 -0.39 19.07
C ASP A 52 36.49 0.49 20.31
N GLN A 53 37.48 1.23 20.80
CA GLN A 53 37.29 2.23 21.84
C GLN A 53 36.69 3.55 21.33
N LEU A 54 36.69 3.80 20.00
CA LEU A 54 36.17 5.01 19.34
C LEU A 54 34.92 4.73 18.50
N LEU A 55 34.93 3.66 17.71
CA LEU A 55 33.84 3.36 16.78
C LEU A 55 32.50 3.23 17.49
N GLY A 56 31.47 3.92 16.94
CA GLY A 56 30.13 3.96 17.47
C GLY A 56 29.96 4.85 18.71
N LYS A 57 31.03 5.51 19.18
CA LYS A 57 30.98 6.36 20.37
C LYS A 57 30.95 7.85 20.02
N PRO A 58 30.39 8.70 20.92
CA PRO A 58 30.36 10.14 20.72
C PRO A 58 31.74 10.75 20.83
N MET A 59 31.97 11.77 20.00
CA MET A 59 33.11 12.67 20.09
C MET A 59 32.62 14.10 19.83
N SER A 60 33.31 15.08 20.40
CA SER A 60 32.95 16.49 20.29
C SER A 60 34.19 17.36 20.03
N LEU A 61 33.99 18.44 19.27
CA LEU A 61 34.97 19.52 19.14
C LEU A 61 34.35 20.80 19.69
N GLY A 62 35.10 21.51 20.51
CA GLY A 62 34.73 22.83 21.03
C GLY A 62 35.59 23.92 20.40
N LEU A 63 35.01 24.76 19.53
CA LEU A 63 35.61 25.90 18.87
C LEU A 63 35.40 27.17 19.68
N GLU A 64 36.46 27.86 20.06
CA GLU A 64 36.41 29.14 20.78
C GLU A 64 35.83 30.25 19.89
N LEU A 65 34.84 31.00 20.43
CA LEU A 65 34.23 32.13 19.75
C LEU A 65 34.87 33.47 20.21
N PRO A 66 34.92 34.49 19.33
CA PRO A 66 35.51 35.80 19.68
C PRO A 66 34.82 36.52 20.83
N SER A 67 33.53 36.30 21.02
CA SER A 67 32.71 36.86 22.08
C SER A 67 32.86 36.15 23.44
N GLY A 68 33.65 35.05 23.47
CA GLY A 68 33.71 34.09 24.56
C GLY A 68 32.67 32.98 24.41
N GLY A 69 32.90 31.86 25.06
CA GLY A 69 32.08 30.66 24.88
C GLY A 69 32.55 29.80 23.70
N LYS A 70 31.85 28.69 23.46
CA LYS A 70 32.26 27.69 22.47
C LYS A 70 31.11 27.32 21.56
N ARG A 71 31.43 27.10 20.28
CA ARG A 71 30.60 26.33 19.37
C ARG A 71 31.06 24.87 19.41
N TYR A 72 30.09 23.95 19.45
CA TYR A 72 30.39 22.53 19.44
C TYR A 72 30.07 21.89 18.07
N PHE A 73 30.86 20.86 17.73
CA PHE A 73 30.63 19.93 16.62
C PHE A 73 30.64 18.53 17.21
N HIS A 74 29.47 18.03 17.61
CA HIS A 74 29.30 16.74 18.21
C HIS A 74 28.84 15.71 17.18
N GLY A 75 29.38 14.47 17.22
CA GLY A 75 28.95 13.39 16.33
C GLY A 75 29.39 12.04 16.87
N ILE A 76 28.98 10.99 16.17
CA ILE A 76 29.38 9.61 16.44
C ILE A 76 30.52 9.24 15.51
N ALA A 77 31.60 8.70 16.04
CA ALA A 77 32.73 8.20 15.27
C ALA A 77 32.31 6.98 14.43
N CYS A 78 32.10 7.19 13.15
CA CYS A 78 31.61 6.15 12.22
C CYS A 78 32.72 5.48 11.42
N SER A 79 33.91 6.08 11.35
CA SER A 79 35.09 5.53 10.71
C SER A 79 36.34 6.02 11.41
N CYS A 80 37.31 5.13 11.62
CA CYS A 80 38.62 5.44 12.18
C CYS A 80 39.69 4.85 11.27
N ARG A 81 40.75 5.64 11.02
CA ARG A 81 41.88 5.24 10.18
C ARG A 81 43.18 5.71 10.82
N GLN A 82 44.18 4.87 10.88
CA GLN A 82 45.53 5.27 11.21
C GLN A 82 46.26 5.73 9.95
N LEU A 83 46.91 6.85 10.05
CA LEU A 83 47.72 7.45 9.00
C LEU A 83 49.23 7.27 9.29
N THR A 84 50.05 7.60 8.33
CA THR A 84 51.51 7.68 8.55
C THR A 84 51.78 8.72 9.63
N GLY A 85 52.49 8.32 10.69
CA GLY A 85 52.90 9.23 11.74
C GLY A 85 54.05 10.16 11.31
N HIS A 86 54.17 11.26 12.04
CA HIS A 86 55.30 12.19 11.89
C HIS A 86 55.97 12.44 13.23
N GLY A 87 57.29 12.37 13.27
CA GLY A 87 58.05 12.56 14.48
C GLY A 87 57.66 11.56 15.59
N GLN A 88 57.33 12.08 16.77
CA GLN A 88 56.89 11.26 17.90
C GLN A 88 55.41 10.85 17.85
N PHE A 89 54.59 11.46 16.95
CA PHE A 89 53.17 11.26 16.85
C PHE A 89 52.76 10.24 15.81
N ALA A 90 51.73 9.49 16.09
CA ALA A 90 50.93 8.75 15.11
C ALA A 90 49.81 9.62 14.60
N GLY A 91 49.52 9.55 13.30
CA GLY A 91 48.39 10.22 12.69
C GLY A 91 47.14 9.35 12.72
N TYR A 92 46.00 9.96 12.96
CA TYR A 92 44.70 9.33 12.93
C TYR A 92 43.69 10.19 12.15
N ARG A 93 42.77 9.55 11.46
CA ARG A 93 41.64 10.22 10.85
C ARG A 93 40.36 9.61 11.35
N VAL A 94 39.43 10.44 11.83
CA VAL A 94 38.14 10.00 12.37
C VAL A 94 37.02 10.77 11.67
N SER A 95 36.04 10.03 11.14
CA SER A 95 34.85 10.64 10.56
C SER A 95 33.71 10.61 11.57
N LEU A 96 33.09 11.78 11.79
CA LEU A 96 31.91 11.93 12.64
C LEU A 96 30.65 12.13 11.81
N ARG A 97 29.60 11.44 12.21
CA ARG A 97 28.25 11.51 11.63
C ARG A 97 27.19 11.68 12.71
N PRO A 98 25.96 12.17 12.37
CA PRO A 98 24.87 12.20 13.34
C PRO A 98 24.39 10.78 13.70
N TRP A 99 23.71 10.66 14.83
CA TRP A 99 23.04 9.40 15.21
C TRP A 99 22.04 8.95 14.13
N PHE A 100 21.41 9.89 13.43
CA PHE A 100 20.48 9.64 12.34
C PHE A 100 21.14 8.84 11.17
N TRP A 101 22.45 8.98 10.97
CA TRP A 101 23.19 8.17 10.02
C TRP A 101 23.15 6.67 10.35
N LEU A 102 23.01 6.28 11.63
CA LEU A 102 22.93 4.88 12.01
C LEU A 102 21.69 4.19 11.42
N LEU A 103 20.63 4.94 11.08
CA LEU A 103 19.47 4.43 10.38
C LEU A 103 19.78 3.90 8.97
N THR A 104 20.91 4.29 8.38
CA THR A 104 21.42 3.71 7.11
C THR A 104 21.96 2.29 7.29
N ARG A 105 22.13 1.83 8.54
CA ARG A 105 22.64 0.50 8.90
C ARG A 105 21.52 -0.48 9.27
N THR A 106 20.30 -0.03 9.25
CA THR A 106 19.10 -0.84 9.50
C THR A 106 18.18 -0.79 8.29
N SER A 107 17.53 -1.91 7.98
CA SER A 107 16.51 -2.00 6.94
C SER A 107 15.40 -2.94 7.40
N ASP A 108 14.17 -2.70 6.96
CA ASP A 108 13.03 -3.52 7.32
C ASP A 108 11.99 -3.59 6.19
N CYS A 109 11.00 -4.47 6.37
CA CYS A 109 9.72 -4.45 5.69
C CYS A 109 8.64 -4.32 6.76
N ARG A 110 7.90 -3.21 6.75
CA ARG A 110 7.06 -2.83 7.88
C ARG A 110 5.87 -2.00 7.41
N ILE A 111 4.71 -2.22 8.00
CA ILE A 111 3.46 -1.53 7.67
C ILE A 111 3.10 -0.55 8.79
N PHE A 112 2.73 0.66 8.41
CA PHE A 112 2.15 1.68 9.28
C PHE A 112 0.76 2.00 8.78
N GLN A 113 -0.23 2.05 9.67
CA GLN A 113 -1.62 2.35 9.30
C GLN A 113 -2.18 3.45 10.20
N ASN A 114 -3.00 4.33 9.61
CA ASN A 114 -3.72 5.40 10.29
C ASN A 114 -2.79 6.27 11.16
N LYS A 115 -1.71 6.76 10.55
CA LYS A 115 -0.71 7.61 11.20
C LYS A 115 -0.32 8.78 10.32
N THR A 116 0.02 9.89 10.97
CA THR A 116 0.67 11.01 10.28
C THR A 116 2.14 10.70 10.02
N VAL A 117 2.72 11.31 8.98
CA VAL A 117 4.16 11.15 8.69
C VAL A 117 5.04 11.54 9.89
N PRO A 118 4.81 12.67 10.60
CA PRO A 118 5.56 12.96 11.83
C PRO A 118 5.47 11.87 12.89
N ASP A 119 4.32 11.21 13.05
CA ASP A 119 4.19 10.11 14.02
C ASP A 119 4.97 8.87 13.61
N ILE A 120 4.95 8.54 12.31
CA ILE A 120 5.75 7.44 11.75
C ILE A 120 7.24 7.70 11.99
N ILE A 121 7.74 8.89 11.65
CA ILE A 121 9.14 9.30 11.83
C ILE A 121 9.56 9.15 13.29
N LYS A 122 8.80 9.76 14.20
CA LYS A 122 9.08 9.73 15.64
C LYS A 122 9.01 8.32 16.22
N GLN A 123 8.11 7.48 15.68
CA GLN A 123 8.04 6.07 16.04
C GLN A 123 9.30 5.32 15.60
N VAL A 124 9.74 5.48 14.35
CA VAL A 124 10.96 4.83 13.84
C VAL A 124 12.18 5.23 14.68
N PHE A 125 12.32 6.50 15.05
CA PHE A 125 13.41 6.95 15.91
C PHE A 125 13.41 6.26 17.28
N ARG A 126 12.25 6.23 17.95
CA ARG A 126 12.10 5.61 19.27
C ARG A 126 12.31 4.11 19.25
N ASP A 127 11.78 3.41 18.23
CA ASP A 127 11.93 1.96 18.08
C ASP A 127 13.40 1.56 17.88
N LEU A 128 14.23 2.45 17.33
CA LEU A 128 15.67 2.28 17.18
C LEU A 128 16.48 2.83 18.39
N GLY A 129 15.80 3.34 19.42
CA GLY A 129 16.41 3.80 20.65
C GLY A 129 16.93 5.25 20.63
N PHE A 130 16.51 6.06 19.65
CA PHE A 130 16.91 7.47 19.54
C PHE A 130 15.86 8.42 20.10
N SER A 131 16.28 9.31 20.99
CA SER A 131 15.43 10.33 21.65
C SER A 131 15.93 11.76 21.47
N ASP A 132 17.15 11.96 20.95
CA ASP A 132 17.74 13.29 20.76
C ASP A 132 17.19 13.97 19.50
N PHE A 133 15.88 14.23 19.50
CA PHE A 133 15.20 14.99 18.46
C PHE A 133 14.18 15.96 19.06
N GLU A 134 13.91 17.03 18.33
CA GLU A 134 12.95 18.08 18.67
C GLU A 134 11.94 18.25 17.53
N ASP A 135 10.67 18.38 17.88
CA ASP A 135 9.58 18.59 16.94
C ASP A 135 9.26 20.08 16.90
N SER A 136 9.71 20.76 15.84
CA SER A 136 9.45 22.18 15.57
C SER A 136 8.56 22.36 14.33
N LEU A 137 7.71 21.36 14.04
CA LEU A 137 6.75 21.40 12.95
C LEU A 137 5.58 22.32 13.29
N SER A 138 5.12 23.07 12.33
CA SER A 138 4.02 24.03 12.46
C SER A 138 2.80 23.69 11.62
N ALA A 139 2.94 22.87 10.57
CA ALA A 139 1.87 22.45 9.69
C ALA A 139 1.03 21.31 10.29
N SER A 140 -0.18 21.15 9.74
CA SER A 140 -1.00 19.96 9.98
C SER A 140 -0.75 18.94 8.88
N TYR A 141 -0.63 17.67 9.26
CA TYR A 141 -0.33 16.57 8.38
C TYR A 141 -1.50 15.59 8.34
N ARG A 142 -1.83 15.07 7.15
CA ARG A 142 -2.88 14.07 7.00
C ARG A 142 -2.49 12.75 7.66
N GLU A 143 -3.48 11.98 8.07
CA GLU A 143 -3.28 10.57 8.40
C GLU A 143 -3.23 9.74 7.11
N TRP A 144 -2.19 8.92 6.99
CA TRP A 144 -2.06 7.94 5.93
C TRP A 144 -2.77 6.66 6.35
N GLU A 145 -3.74 6.22 5.54
CA GLU A 145 -4.42 4.93 5.76
C GLU A 145 -3.42 3.77 5.76
N TYR A 146 -2.41 3.84 4.88
CA TYR A 146 -1.45 2.78 4.68
C TYR A 146 -0.12 3.34 4.18
N CYS A 147 0.97 2.93 4.80
CA CYS A 147 2.34 3.35 4.47
C CYS A 147 3.31 2.20 4.75
N VAL A 148 4.10 1.81 3.77
CA VAL A 148 4.97 0.63 3.83
C VAL A 148 6.43 1.03 3.70
N GLN A 149 7.23 0.68 4.69
CA GLN A 149 8.66 0.55 4.51
C GLN A 149 8.92 -0.78 3.78
N TYR A 150 9.50 -0.73 2.59
CA TYR A 150 9.70 -1.94 1.79
C TYR A 150 11.13 -2.08 1.28
N ARG A 151 11.93 -2.98 1.89
CA ARG A 151 13.31 -3.33 1.48
C ARG A 151 14.23 -2.11 1.34
N GLU A 152 13.99 -1.08 2.10
CA GLU A 152 14.77 0.16 2.16
C GLU A 152 15.37 0.34 3.56
N THR A 153 16.39 1.19 3.67
CA THR A 153 16.94 1.52 4.97
C THR A 153 15.93 2.36 5.77
N SER A 154 16.00 2.31 7.10
CA SER A 154 15.15 3.17 7.93
C SER A 154 15.44 4.65 7.68
N PHE A 155 16.67 4.99 7.27
CA PHE A 155 17.04 6.34 6.84
C PHE A 155 16.33 6.76 5.55
N ASP A 156 16.37 5.93 4.50
CA ASP A 156 15.71 6.24 3.22
C ASP A 156 14.19 6.35 3.40
N PHE A 157 13.59 5.41 4.16
CA PHE A 157 12.17 5.44 4.50
C PHE A 157 11.74 6.77 5.12
N VAL A 158 12.42 7.16 6.21
CA VAL A 158 12.09 8.41 6.91
C VAL A 158 12.39 9.64 6.03
N SER A 159 13.49 9.60 5.26
CA SER A 159 13.89 10.72 4.40
C SER A 159 12.89 10.98 3.28
N ARG A 160 12.44 9.93 2.55
CA ARG A 160 11.45 10.12 1.48
C ARG A 160 10.10 10.62 1.99
N LEU A 161 9.67 10.16 3.17
CA LEU A 161 8.44 10.65 3.80
C LEU A 161 8.56 12.12 4.20
N MET A 162 9.69 12.52 4.76
CA MET A 162 9.95 13.94 5.06
C MET A 162 9.95 14.78 3.79
N GLU A 163 10.66 14.34 2.75
CA GLU A 163 10.74 15.04 1.46
C GLU A 163 9.35 15.20 0.81
N GLN A 164 8.49 14.19 0.90
CA GLN A 164 7.13 14.23 0.36
C GLN A 164 6.24 15.25 1.07
N GLU A 165 6.30 15.31 2.39
CA GLU A 165 5.52 16.24 3.21
C GLU A 165 6.14 17.65 3.29
N GLY A 166 7.36 17.83 2.74
CA GLY A 166 8.09 19.08 2.81
C GLY A 166 8.74 19.34 4.17
N ILE A 167 8.90 18.30 4.96
CA ILE A 167 9.63 18.32 6.23
C ILE A 167 11.11 18.21 5.93
N TYR A 168 11.91 18.96 6.66
CA TYR A 168 13.35 18.86 6.64
C TYR A 168 13.89 18.89 8.06
N TYR A 169 15.20 18.75 8.21
CA TYR A 169 15.82 18.76 9.52
C TYR A 169 17.17 19.47 9.47
N TYR A 170 17.64 19.86 10.64
CA TYR A 170 19.00 20.31 10.89
C TYR A 170 19.45 19.83 12.26
N PHE A 171 20.74 20.03 12.60
CA PHE A 171 21.28 19.58 13.87
C PHE A 171 21.71 20.76 14.72
N ARG A 172 21.27 20.75 15.98
CA ARG A 172 21.78 21.64 17.02
C ARG A 172 22.80 20.87 17.83
N HIS A 173 24.03 21.42 17.94
CA HIS A 173 25.13 20.76 18.60
C HIS A 173 25.33 21.34 20.01
N GLU A 174 25.45 20.44 20.99
CA GLU A 174 25.82 20.72 22.36
C GLU A 174 27.14 19.98 22.66
N LYS A 175 27.73 20.18 23.83
CA LYS A 175 28.99 19.54 24.19
C LYS A 175 28.91 18.00 24.10
N ASP A 176 27.85 17.43 24.67
CA ASP A 176 27.74 16.00 24.91
C ASP A 176 26.71 15.30 24.01
N ARG A 177 26.00 16.04 23.15
CA ARG A 177 24.99 15.53 22.24
C ARG A 177 24.75 16.44 21.04
N HIS A 178 24.10 15.91 20.04
CA HIS A 178 23.47 16.70 18.97
C HIS A 178 22.00 16.32 18.89
N VAL A 179 21.16 17.32 18.67
CA VAL A 179 19.70 17.21 18.60
C VAL A 179 19.27 17.42 17.15
N LEU A 180 18.56 16.46 16.59
CA LEU A 180 17.91 16.62 15.29
C LEU A 180 16.64 17.45 15.48
N VAL A 181 16.55 18.59 14.82
CA VAL A 181 15.35 19.45 14.83
C VAL A 181 14.57 19.22 13.55
N LEU A 182 13.34 18.71 13.69
CA LEU A 182 12.39 18.60 12.57
C LEU A 182 11.77 19.97 12.31
N ALA A 183 11.76 20.42 11.07
CA ALA A 183 11.32 21.74 10.66
C ALA A 183 10.48 21.69 9.39
N ASP A 184 9.55 22.64 9.24
CA ASP A 184 8.71 22.81 8.06
C ASP A 184 8.48 24.30 7.71
N ALA A 185 8.99 25.22 8.52
CA ALA A 185 8.77 26.66 8.34
C ALA A 185 9.86 27.52 8.97
N TYR A 186 9.87 28.78 8.60
CA TYR A 186 10.78 29.82 9.14
C TYR A 186 10.84 29.83 10.67
N GLY A 187 9.71 29.64 11.35
CA GLY A 187 9.62 29.68 12.82
C GLY A 187 10.45 28.61 13.55
N ALA A 188 10.91 27.57 12.85
CA ALA A 188 11.80 26.54 13.40
C ALA A 188 13.28 26.99 13.48
N HIS A 189 13.61 28.16 12.95
CA HIS A 189 14.98 28.67 12.85
C HIS A 189 15.21 29.82 13.82
N GLY A 190 16.45 29.98 14.25
CA GLY A 190 16.87 31.04 15.13
C GLY A 190 18.27 31.56 14.80
N THR A 191 18.66 32.66 15.46
CA THR A 191 20.01 33.20 15.34
C THR A 191 20.97 32.51 16.31
N ALA A 192 22.20 32.27 15.87
CA ALA A 192 23.25 31.88 16.81
C ALA A 192 23.60 33.04 17.75
N PRO A 193 23.99 32.76 19.01
CA PRO A 193 24.42 33.81 19.96
C PRO A 193 25.50 34.67 19.31
N ASP A 194 25.33 36.02 19.40
CA ASP A 194 26.20 37.06 18.85
C ASP A 194 26.30 37.13 17.31
N TYR A 195 25.56 36.27 16.57
CA TYR A 195 25.56 36.22 15.10
C TYR A 195 24.22 36.62 14.47
N ALA A 196 23.34 37.29 15.22
CA ALA A 196 22.12 37.84 14.62
C ALA A 196 22.41 38.84 13.48
N SER A 197 23.61 39.46 13.48
CA SER A 197 24.10 40.33 12.40
C SER A 197 25.58 40.09 12.16
N VAL A 198 25.94 39.80 10.91
CA VAL A 198 27.33 39.56 10.48
C VAL A 198 27.71 40.60 9.42
N PRO A 199 28.80 41.36 9.63
CA PRO A 199 29.26 42.35 8.67
C PRO A 199 29.99 41.74 7.49
N PHE A 200 29.89 42.41 6.34
CA PHE A 200 30.74 42.20 5.21
C PHE A 200 31.90 43.22 5.22
N TYR A 201 33.10 42.75 5.07
CA TYR A 201 34.27 43.59 4.86
C TYR A 201 35.04 43.08 3.62
N PRO A 202 35.33 43.97 2.65
CA PRO A 202 36.12 43.57 1.49
C PRO A 202 37.52 43.10 1.91
N PRO A 203 38.15 42.23 1.12
CA PRO A 203 39.50 41.79 1.40
C PRO A 203 40.46 43.00 1.44
N ASP A 204 40.98 43.28 2.59
CA ASP A 204 42.00 44.31 2.83
C ASP A 204 43.04 43.75 3.81
N GLN A 205 44.13 44.51 4.02
CA GLN A 205 45.20 44.08 4.92
C GLN A 205 44.91 44.35 6.42
N GLN A 206 43.67 44.75 6.77
CA GLN A 206 43.36 45.06 8.17
C GLN A 206 42.95 43.76 8.91
N MET A 207 43.66 43.49 9.97
CA MET A 207 43.22 42.43 10.92
C MET A 207 41.99 42.93 11.70
N ARG A 208 40.92 42.13 11.68
CA ARG A 208 39.69 42.36 12.39
C ARG A 208 39.42 41.22 13.37
N GLU A 209 39.14 41.54 14.60
CA GLU A 209 38.82 40.55 15.64
C GLU A 209 37.40 39.97 15.47
N ARG A 210 36.47 40.82 14.99
CA ARG A 210 35.08 40.43 14.76
C ARG A 210 34.95 39.49 13.57
N ASP A 211 34.19 38.40 13.74
CA ASP A 211 33.83 37.51 12.67
C ASP A 211 33.04 38.23 11.57
N HIS A 212 33.40 37.99 10.31
CA HIS A 212 32.86 38.67 9.15
C HIS A 212 32.98 37.84 7.88
N PHE A 213 32.20 38.24 6.85
CA PHE A 213 32.35 37.74 5.49
C PHE A 213 33.23 38.72 4.67
N TYR A 214 33.99 38.16 3.72
CA TYR A 214 34.85 38.95 2.83
C TYR A 214 34.67 38.56 1.36
N ASP A 215 33.92 37.49 1.05
CA ASP A 215 33.50 37.11 -0.30
C ASP A 215 31.98 36.90 -0.32
N TRP A 216 31.36 37.34 -1.41
CA TRP A 216 29.89 37.25 -1.59
C TRP A 216 29.55 37.05 -3.06
N GLN A 217 28.71 36.04 -3.34
CA GLN A 217 28.29 35.71 -4.69
C GLN A 217 26.80 35.45 -4.69
N LEU A 218 26.05 36.05 -5.65
CA LEU A 218 24.64 35.81 -5.88
C LEU A 218 24.47 35.00 -7.17
N ALA A 219 23.78 33.88 -7.08
CA ALA A 219 23.39 33.07 -8.22
C ALA A 219 21.86 33.01 -8.33
N ARG A 220 21.36 33.04 -9.56
CA ARG A 220 19.96 32.73 -9.89
C ARG A 220 19.93 31.77 -11.06
N GLU A 221 19.03 30.79 -10.97
CA GLU A 221 18.85 29.77 -12.00
C GLU A 221 17.40 29.71 -12.44
N VAL A 222 17.15 29.49 -13.74
CA VAL A 222 15.80 29.33 -14.29
C VAL A 222 15.17 28.08 -13.70
N GLN A 223 13.98 28.23 -13.14
CA GLN A 223 13.18 27.12 -12.58
C GLN A 223 11.82 27.03 -13.25
N SER A 224 11.18 25.86 -13.19
CA SER A 224 9.81 25.67 -13.65
C SER A 224 8.83 26.52 -12.83
N GLY A 225 7.92 27.25 -13.53
CA GLY A 225 7.04 28.23 -12.89
C GLY A 225 5.75 27.64 -12.36
N SER A 226 5.38 26.41 -12.73
CA SER A 226 4.17 25.76 -12.25
C SER A 226 4.33 24.23 -12.21
N LEU A 227 3.57 23.61 -11.29
CA LEU A 227 3.45 22.16 -11.18
C LEU A 227 1.97 21.78 -11.11
N ALA A 228 1.57 20.80 -11.92
CA ALA A 228 0.29 20.14 -11.83
C ALA A 228 0.47 18.68 -11.41
N LEU A 229 -0.38 18.22 -10.51
CA LEU A 229 -0.47 16.82 -10.07
C LEU A 229 -1.87 16.30 -10.31
N ASN A 230 -2.01 15.01 -10.55
CA ASN A 230 -3.31 14.34 -10.63
C ASN A 230 -3.23 12.95 -10.01
N ASP A 231 -4.39 12.41 -9.56
CA ASP A 231 -4.51 11.04 -9.08
C ASP A 231 -5.90 10.47 -9.39
N TYR A 232 -6.14 9.22 -9.02
CA TYR A 232 -7.39 8.52 -9.24
C TYR A 232 -7.93 7.92 -7.94
N ASP A 233 -9.18 8.29 -7.62
CA ASP A 233 -9.93 7.72 -6.49
C ASP A 233 -11.04 6.80 -7.00
N PHE A 234 -10.94 5.50 -6.72
CA PHE A 234 -11.95 4.52 -7.14
C PHE A 234 -13.31 4.72 -6.42
N LEU A 235 -13.33 5.39 -5.26
CA LEU A 235 -14.57 5.74 -4.56
C LEU A 235 -15.31 6.88 -5.26
N ARG A 236 -14.59 7.73 -5.98
CA ARG A 236 -15.10 8.87 -6.74
C ARG A 236 -14.55 8.88 -8.18
N PRO A 237 -14.82 7.83 -8.98
CA PRO A 237 -14.11 7.57 -10.25
C PRO A 237 -14.28 8.65 -11.34
N ARG A 238 -15.19 9.59 -11.13
CA ARG A 238 -15.44 10.73 -12.05
C ARG A 238 -14.95 12.07 -11.48
N ALA A 239 -14.47 12.12 -10.25
CA ALA A 239 -13.93 13.33 -9.68
C ALA A 239 -12.59 13.66 -10.36
N SER A 240 -12.40 14.95 -10.72
CA SER A 240 -11.08 15.43 -11.08
C SER A 240 -10.29 15.69 -9.81
N LEU A 241 -9.13 15.10 -9.71
CA LEU A 241 -8.17 15.33 -8.63
C LEU A 241 -6.99 16.19 -9.11
N GLU A 242 -7.05 16.74 -10.33
CA GLU A 242 -5.99 17.63 -10.82
C GLU A 242 -5.89 18.88 -9.95
N VAL A 243 -4.69 19.13 -9.45
CA VAL A 243 -4.34 20.33 -8.69
C VAL A 243 -3.15 21.02 -9.31
N ARG A 244 -3.01 22.33 -9.08
CA ARG A 244 -1.90 23.13 -9.61
C ARG A 244 -1.38 24.10 -8.55
N SER A 245 -0.06 24.27 -8.55
CA SER A 245 0.59 25.33 -7.79
C SER A 245 1.59 26.06 -8.70
N SER A 246 1.77 27.36 -8.50
CA SER A 246 2.65 28.16 -9.33
C SER A 246 3.39 29.22 -8.54
N VAL A 247 4.64 29.46 -8.91
CA VAL A 247 5.51 30.53 -8.38
C VAL A 247 6.09 31.27 -9.58
N PRO A 248 5.35 32.23 -10.19
CA PRO A 248 5.80 32.95 -11.36
C PRO A 248 7.02 33.80 -11.07
N ARG A 249 7.96 33.87 -12.02
CA ARG A 249 9.19 34.69 -11.96
C ARG A 249 9.25 35.65 -13.15
N ASN A 250 9.80 36.86 -12.91
CA ASN A 250 9.88 37.93 -13.91
C ASN A 250 11.10 37.79 -14.84
N HIS A 251 11.26 36.63 -15.46
CA HIS A 251 12.28 36.40 -16.50
C HIS A 251 11.70 35.54 -17.63
N SER A 252 12.33 35.53 -18.79
CA SER A 252 11.94 34.68 -19.90
C SER A 252 11.96 33.20 -19.49
N ASN A 253 10.97 32.43 -19.93
CA ASN A 253 10.83 30.99 -19.64
C ASN A 253 10.61 30.66 -18.14
N GLY A 254 10.14 31.62 -17.35
CA GLY A 254 9.84 31.41 -15.93
C GLY A 254 8.46 30.79 -15.66
N ASP A 255 7.75 30.36 -16.69
CA ASP A 255 6.38 29.84 -16.68
C ASP A 255 6.28 28.39 -17.15
N HIS A 256 7.39 27.73 -17.48
CA HIS A 256 7.37 26.33 -17.92
C HIS A 256 6.70 25.41 -16.92
N PRO A 257 5.68 24.61 -17.33
CA PRO A 257 4.96 23.73 -16.45
C PRO A 257 5.62 22.37 -16.28
N LEU A 258 5.46 21.79 -15.11
CA LEU A 258 5.68 20.37 -14.82
C LEU A 258 4.32 19.69 -14.63
N TYR A 259 4.22 18.42 -15.00
CA TYR A 259 3.09 17.55 -14.71
C TYR A 259 3.57 16.19 -14.23
N ASP A 260 2.92 15.66 -13.19
CA ASP A 260 3.25 14.35 -12.64
C ASP A 260 1.98 13.55 -12.29
N TYR A 261 2.09 12.21 -12.38
CA TYR A 261 1.05 11.24 -12.06
C TYR A 261 1.71 9.90 -11.68
N PRO A 262 1.25 9.24 -10.61
CA PRO A 262 0.25 9.64 -9.64
C PRO A 262 0.78 10.67 -8.63
N GLY A 263 -0.14 11.50 -8.08
CA GLY A 263 0.19 12.50 -7.07
C GLY A 263 0.18 11.98 -5.63
N GLU A 264 -0.27 10.73 -5.41
CA GLU A 264 -0.33 10.04 -4.12
C GLU A 264 -1.29 10.66 -3.10
N TYR A 265 -2.44 11.14 -3.57
CA TYR A 265 -3.48 11.70 -2.72
C TYR A 265 -4.89 11.32 -3.20
N LEU A 266 -5.86 11.36 -2.27
CA LEU A 266 -7.28 11.10 -2.56
C LEU A 266 -8.16 12.32 -2.26
N GLN A 267 -7.63 13.36 -1.59
CA GLN A 267 -8.31 14.62 -1.33
C GLN A 267 -7.56 15.76 -2.04
N SER A 268 -8.31 16.68 -2.68
CA SER A 268 -7.69 17.80 -3.40
C SER A 268 -6.85 18.71 -2.49
N SER A 269 -7.24 18.86 -1.20
CA SER A 269 -6.45 19.61 -0.22
C SER A 269 -5.04 19.06 -0.01
N ASP A 270 -4.91 17.73 0.00
CA ASP A 270 -3.61 17.06 0.15
C ASP A 270 -2.79 17.24 -1.13
N GLY A 271 -3.44 17.12 -2.29
CA GLY A 271 -2.82 17.40 -3.59
C GLY A 271 -2.32 18.84 -3.70
N GLU A 272 -3.10 19.83 -3.24
CA GLU A 272 -2.68 21.23 -3.18
C GLU A 272 -1.47 21.43 -2.26
N HIS A 273 -1.42 20.73 -1.13
CA HIS A 273 -0.26 20.73 -0.24
C HIS A 273 0.96 20.17 -0.97
N TYR A 274 0.87 19.01 -1.62
CA TYR A 274 2.00 18.39 -2.33
C TYR A 274 2.45 19.20 -3.54
N ALA A 275 1.52 19.76 -4.32
CA ALA A 275 1.88 20.61 -5.45
C ALA A 275 2.63 21.87 -4.99
N ARG A 276 2.18 22.48 -3.88
CA ARG A 276 2.85 23.64 -3.26
C ARG A 276 4.23 23.24 -2.72
N THR A 277 4.33 22.16 -1.97
CA THR A 277 5.59 21.68 -1.38
C THR A 277 6.63 21.41 -2.46
N ARG A 278 6.25 20.71 -3.53
CA ARG A 278 7.16 20.37 -4.64
C ARG A 278 7.60 21.61 -5.42
N ILE A 279 6.71 22.57 -5.70
CA ILE A 279 7.10 23.80 -6.41
C ILE A 279 7.97 24.70 -5.53
N GLU A 280 7.70 24.80 -4.21
CA GLU A 280 8.55 25.49 -3.25
C GLU A 280 9.94 24.86 -3.17
N ALA A 281 10.05 23.52 -3.21
CA ALA A 281 11.33 22.81 -3.22
C ALA A 281 12.17 23.18 -4.45
N ILE A 282 11.56 23.23 -5.63
CA ILE A 282 12.21 23.68 -6.86
C ILE A 282 12.66 25.13 -6.72
N HIS A 283 11.79 26.00 -6.21
CA HIS A 283 12.07 27.42 -6.07
C HIS A 283 13.03 27.76 -4.93
N SER A 284 13.27 26.84 -3.98
CA SER A 284 14.33 26.97 -2.98
C SER A 284 15.73 26.99 -3.63
N GLN A 285 15.85 26.56 -4.90
CA GLN A 285 17.08 26.61 -5.68
C GLN A 285 17.20 27.85 -6.59
N PHE A 286 16.11 28.65 -6.71
CA PHE A 286 16.06 29.77 -7.65
C PHE A 286 17.11 30.85 -7.38
N GLU A 287 17.27 31.23 -6.12
CA GLU A 287 18.24 32.25 -5.69
C GLU A 287 19.05 31.72 -4.52
N ARG A 288 20.38 31.73 -4.69
CA ARG A 288 21.34 31.32 -3.67
C ARG A 288 22.42 32.36 -3.52
N VAL A 289 22.83 32.58 -2.28
CA VAL A 289 23.95 33.46 -1.94
C VAL A 289 25.04 32.65 -1.30
N GLN A 290 26.22 32.66 -1.91
CA GLN A 290 27.41 32.03 -1.35
C GLN A 290 28.25 33.10 -0.64
N LEU A 291 28.64 32.79 0.58
CA LEU A 291 29.40 33.65 1.47
C LEU A 291 30.65 32.90 1.95
N ARG A 292 31.79 33.60 1.96
CA ARG A 292 33.03 33.05 2.52
C ARG A 292 33.58 34.00 3.57
N GLY A 293 34.04 33.44 4.70
CA GLY A 293 34.56 34.28 5.78
C GLY A 293 34.91 33.49 7.04
N ARG A 294 34.93 34.20 8.15
CA ARG A 294 35.28 33.71 9.49
C ARG A 294 34.09 33.63 10.44
N ALA A 295 32.89 33.41 9.95
CA ALA A 295 31.68 33.36 10.80
C ALA A 295 31.61 32.04 11.59
N ARG A 296 32.41 31.92 12.66
CA ARG A 296 32.60 30.71 13.47
C ARG A 296 31.33 30.17 14.09
N GLY A 297 30.40 31.07 14.47
CA GLY A 297 29.16 30.70 15.17
C GLY A 297 28.04 30.22 14.25
N LEU A 298 28.13 30.38 12.90
CA LEU A 298 27.06 30.05 11.98
C LEU A 298 27.14 28.61 11.48
N GLY A 299 25.99 27.94 11.42
CA GLY A 299 25.79 26.59 10.88
C GLY A 299 24.48 26.48 10.14
N ALA A 300 24.25 25.35 9.48
CA ALA A 300 22.99 25.10 8.79
C ALA A 300 21.79 25.24 9.73
N GLY A 301 20.73 25.92 9.28
CA GLY A 301 19.54 26.21 10.06
C GLY A 301 19.60 27.52 10.86
N HIS A 302 20.74 28.23 10.91
CA HIS A 302 20.80 29.53 11.55
C HIS A 302 20.32 30.66 10.62
N LEU A 303 19.68 31.65 11.23
CA LEU A 303 19.35 32.93 10.61
C LEU A 303 20.42 33.97 10.96
N PHE A 304 20.72 34.86 10.04
CA PHE A 304 21.56 36.04 10.29
C PHE A 304 21.22 37.15 9.31
N LYS A 305 21.45 38.40 9.70
CA LYS A 305 21.35 39.59 8.83
C LYS A 305 22.74 39.96 8.32
N LEU A 306 22.91 40.01 7.00
CA LEU A 306 24.11 40.58 6.38
C LEU A 306 24.08 42.11 6.52
N THR A 307 25.21 42.74 6.84
CA THR A 307 25.34 44.18 6.95
C THR A 307 26.64 44.67 6.32
N GLY A 308 26.65 45.93 5.86
CA GLY A 308 27.85 46.56 5.33
C GLY A 308 28.24 46.13 3.91
N TYR A 309 27.42 45.39 3.20
CA TYR A 309 27.66 45.09 1.80
C TYR A 309 27.20 46.23 0.92
N ASP A 310 28.00 46.60 -0.11
CA ASP A 310 27.78 47.77 -0.94
C ASP A 310 26.42 47.77 -1.66
N ARG A 311 25.94 46.58 -2.02
CA ARG A 311 24.65 46.40 -2.64
C ARG A 311 23.56 46.33 -1.58
N ALA A 312 22.87 47.47 -1.35
CA ALA A 312 21.97 47.68 -0.23
C ALA A 312 20.81 46.66 -0.15
N ASP A 313 20.28 46.19 -1.30
CA ASP A 313 19.21 45.18 -1.38
C ASP A 313 19.63 43.81 -0.85
N GLN A 314 20.91 43.59 -0.67
CA GLN A 314 21.45 42.33 -0.14
C GLN A 314 21.76 42.39 1.36
N ASN A 315 21.68 43.54 1.98
CA ASN A 315 21.79 43.69 3.44
C ASN A 315 20.46 43.29 4.14
N ARG A 316 20.13 42.02 4.06
CA ARG A 316 18.89 41.42 4.53
C ARG A 316 19.14 40.15 5.35
N GLU A 317 18.08 39.51 5.82
CA GLU A 317 18.17 38.28 6.57
C GLU A 317 18.26 37.07 5.65
N TYR A 318 19.15 36.18 6.02
CA TYR A 318 19.41 34.93 5.30
C TYR A 318 19.25 33.72 6.20
N LEU A 319 18.78 32.62 5.62
CA LEU A 319 18.80 31.27 6.21
C LEU A 319 20.02 30.53 5.65
N VAL A 320 20.86 30.01 6.52
CA VAL A 320 21.99 29.15 6.14
C VAL A 320 21.45 27.78 5.75
N VAL A 321 21.59 27.41 4.49
CA VAL A 321 21.15 26.12 3.96
C VAL A 321 22.28 25.10 3.99
N VAL A 322 23.48 25.49 3.56
CA VAL A 322 24.68 24.67 3.61
C VAL A 322 25.79 25.43 4.30
N ALA A 323 26.51 24.75 5.18
CA ALA A 323 27.71 25.29 5.79
C ALA A 323 28.86 24.30 5.63
N ARG A 324 29.99 24.79 5.10
CA ARG A 324 31.23 24.04 5.00
C ARG A 324 32.28 24.71 5.84
N TYR A 325 33.09 23.91 6.51
CA TYR A 325 34.11 24.39 7.44
C TYR A 325 35.45 23.79 7.12
N GLN A 326 36.49 24.61 7.23
CA GLN A 326 37.84 24.17 7.27
C GLN A 326 38.52 24.76 8.50
N ILE A 327 39.01 23.88 9.38
CA ILE A 327 39.76 24.24 10.58
C ILE A 327 41.15 23.68 10.43
N ARG A 328 42.15 24.48 10.75
CA ARG A 328 43.54 24.06 10.80
C ARG A 328 44.19 24.59 12.06
N GLN A 329 44.95 23.75 12.72
CA GLN A 329 45.73 24.15 13.89
C GLN A 329 47.23 24.00 13.61
N GLU A 330 48.02 24.87 14.26
CA GLU A 330 49.46 24.74 14.22
C GLU A 330 49.89 23.37 14.75
N ALA A 331 50.93 22.78 14.16
CA ALA A 331 51.49 21.52 14.59
C ALA A 331 51.93 21.56 16.06
N TYR A 332 51.83 20.42 16.71
CA TYR A 332 52.31 20.26 18.08
C TYR A 332 53.84 20.10 18.17
N GLU A 333 54.53 20.08 17.04
CA GLU A 333 55.99 20.08 16.92
C GLU A 333 56.48 21.41 16.35
N SER A 334 57.65 21.91 16.86
CA SER A 334 58.23 23.16 16.40
C SER A 334 58.80 23.06 14.96
N GLY A 335 58.46 24.02 14.11
CA GLY A 335 59.09 24.18 12.77
C GLY A 335 58.14 24.26 11.58
N GLN A 336 56.84 24.37 11.72
CA GLN A 336 55.90 24.63 10.63
C GLN A 336 55.45 26.10 10.58
N ALA A 337 55.21 26.57 9.34
CA ALA A 337 54.85 27.96 9.06
C ALA A 337 53.50 28.38 9.67
N ASP A 338 53.40 29.67 9.98
CA ASP A 338 52.15 30.34 10.38
C ASP A 338 51.00 29.98 9.45
N LEU A 339 49.90 29.53 10.03
CA LEU A 339 48.67 29.31 9.28
C LEU A 339 48.01 30.65 8.97
N ALA A 340 47.91 30.97 7.68
CA ALA A 340 47.33 32.22 7.22
C ALA A 340 45.84 32.37 7.65
N GLU A 341 45.12 31.26 7.82
CA GLU A 341 43.69 31.25 8.18
C GLU A 341 43.34 29.97 8.96
N PRO A 342 43.25 30.04 10.32
CA PRO A 342 42.97 28.86 11.14
C PRO A 342 41.52 28.37 11.09
N PHE A 343 40.56 29.23 10.68
CA PHE A 343 39.16 28.90 10.48
C PHE A 343 38.60 29.56 9.24
N LEU A 344 37.94 28.81 8.41
CA LEU A 344 37.22 29.25 7.23
C LEU A 344 35.81 28.62 7.23
N SER A 345 34.78 29.45 6.96
CA SER A 345 33.42 29.00 6.65
C SER A 345 33.01 29.43 5.24
N GLU A 346 32.43 28.50 4.51
CA GLU A 346 31.74 28.73 3.24
C GLU A 346 30.27 28.40 3.44
N LEU A 347 29.39 29.38 3.31
CA LEU A 347 27.96 29.25 3.53
C LEU A 347 27.20 29.41 2.22
N ASP A 348 26.26 28.52 1.96
CA ASP A 348 25.24 28.66 0.92
C ASP A 348 23.92 29.01 1.60
N CYS A 349 23.39 30.16 1.30
CA CYS A 349 22.28 30.79 1.99
C CYS A 349 21.15 31.12 1.02
N MET A 350 19.95 31.21 1.54
CA MET A 350 18.78 31.75 0.83
C MET A 350 18.17 32.92 1.60
N ASP A 351 17.38 33.73 0.91
CA ASP A 351 16.56 34.75 1.52
C ASP A 351 15.61 34.13 2.54
N ALA A 352 15.67 34.54 3.80
CA ALA A 352 14.89 34.01 4.89
C ALA A 352 13.37 34.22 4.72
N SER A 353 12.94 35.14 3.86
CA SER A 353 11.52 35.34 3.51
C SER A 353 10.96 34.28 2.57
N GLN A 354 11.81 33.43 1.96
CA GLN A 354 11.41 32.34 1.07
C GLN A 354 11.28 31.05 1.87
N ALA A 355 10.25 30.25 1.56
CA ALA A 355 10.12 28.94 2.16
C ALA A 355 11.21 27.99 1.65
N PHE A 356 11.91 27.35 2.56
CA PHE A 356 12.77 26.21 2.23
C PHE A 356 11.94 24.92 2.23
N ARG A 357 12.13 24.10 1.19
CA ARG A 357 11.66 22.70 1.15
C ARG A 357 12.78 21.81 0.60
N PRO A 358 12.91 20.58 1.10
CA PRO A 358 13.89 19.64 0.57
C PRO A 358 13.46 19.16 -0.82
N LEU A 359 14.43 18.98 -1.72
CA LEU A 359 14.17 18.30 -2.99
C LEU A 359 13.91 16.80 -2.73
N PRO A 360 12.96 16.17 -3.45
CA PRO A 360 12.67 14.74 -3.34
C PRO A 360 13.78 13.92 -4.05
N LEU A 361 14.89 13.70 -3.35
CA LEU A 361 16.05 12.98 -3.88
C LEU A 361 16.11 11.53 -3.44
N THR A 362 15.40 11.17 -2.38
CA THR A 362 15.36 9.81 -1.87
C THR A 362 14.41 8.96 -2.71
N PRO A 363 14.88 7.89 -3.37
CA PRO A 363 14.04 7.07 -4.22
C PRO A 363 12.92 6.38 -3.44
N MET A 364 11.71 6.36 -4.01
CA MET A 364 10.63 5.53 -3.52
C MET A 364 10.90 4.06 -3.83
N PRO A 365 10.61 3.11 -2.91
CA PRO A 365 10.76 1.69 -3.20
C PRO A 365 9.76 1.22 -4.25
N ILE A 366 10.21 0.39 -5.18
CA ILE A 366 9.39 -0.16 -6.26
C ILE A 366 9.30 -1.68 -6.11
N VAL A 367 8.09 -2.18 -5.99
CA VAL A 367 7.79 -3.62 -6.04
C VAL A 367 7.76 -4.06 -7.50
N ARG A 368 8.78 -4.77 -7.95
CA ARG A 368 9.02 -5.07 -9.38
C ARG A 368 8.14 -6.15 -9.98
N GLY A 369 7.34 -6.85 -9.18
CA GLY A 369 6.48 -7.94 -9.65
C GLY A 369 5.41 -8.31 -8.65
N PRO A 370 4.50 -9.23 -9.00
CA PRO A 370 3.49 -9.70 -8.06
C PRO A 370 4.13 -10.47 -6.91
N GLN A 371 3.42 -10.47 -5.78
CA GLN A 371 3.73 -11.25 -4.59
C GLN A 371 2.53 -12.09 -4.21
N THR A 372 2.69 -13.05 -3.31
CA THR A 372 1.56 -13.71 -2.68
C THR A 372 1.38 -13.25 -1.24
N ALA A 373 0.14 -13.35 -0.77
CA ALA A 373 -0.24 -13.03 0.59
C ALA A 373 -1.42 -13.91 1.02
N VAL A 374 -1.64 -14.05 2.32
CA VAL A 374 -2.75 -14.83 2.86
C VAL A 374 -3.87 -13.90 3.30
N VAL A 375 -5.10 -14.21 2.89
CA VAL A 375 -6.28 -13.45 3.31
C VAL A 375 -6.54 -13.63 4.80
N VAL A 376 -6.78 -12.53 5.49
CA VAL A 376 -7.00 -12.50 6.96
C VAL A 376 -8.29 -11.77 7.32
N GLY A 377 -8.71 -11.95 8.57
CA GLY A 377 -9.89 -11.29 9.13
C GLY A 377 -10.06 -11.63 10.61
N PRO A 378 -11.18 -11.22 11.22
CA PRO A 378 -11.49 -11.50 12.62
C PRO A 378 -11.61 -12.99 12.92
N ASP A 379 -11.26 -13.36 14.14
CA ASP A 379 -11.41 -14.73 14.62
C ASP A 379 -12.85 -15.25 14.46
N GLY A 380 -13.00 -16.48 13.98
CA GLY A 380 -14.29 -17.14 13.76
C GLY A 380 -15.03 -16.71 12.50
N GLU A 381 -14.47 -15.82 11.67
CA GLU A 381 -15.01 -15.51 10.36
C GLU A 381 -14.34 -16.36 9.27
N GLU A 382 -15.10 -16.75 8.24
CA GLU A 382 -14.56 -17.41 7.05
C GLU A 382 -14.47 -16.46 5.85
N ILE A 383 -15.35 -15.47 5.80
CA ILE A 383 -15.44 -14.46 4.75
C ILE A 383 -15.53 -13.11 5.43
N TRP A 384 -14.59 -12.22 5.16
CA TRP A 384 -14.61 -10.87 5.67
C TRP A 384 -14.27 -9.87 4.56
N THR A 385 -15.22 -9.00 4.27
CA THR A 385 -15.15 -8.07 3.16
C THR A 385 -15.93 -6.80 3.45
N ASP A 386 -15.58 -5.72 2.76
CA ASP A 386 -16.37 -4.50 2.77
C ASP A 386 -17.42 -4.44 1.64
N GLN A 387 -18.13 -3.32 1.53
CA GLN A 387 -19.16 -3.09 0.52
C GLN A 387 -18.65 -3.09 -0.93
N TYR A 388 -17.34 -2.99 -1.17
CA TYR A 388 -16.69 -3.02 -2.49
C TYR A 388 -16.07 -4.37 -2.82
N GLY A 389 -16.26 -5.37 -1.98
CA GLY A 389 -15.66 -6.69 -2.15
C GLY A 389 -14.14 -6.71 -1.93
N ARG A 390 -13.61 -5.73 -1.18
CA ARG A 390 -12.21 -5.69 -0.76
C ARG A 390 -11.98 -6.66 0.39
N VAL A 391 -10.75 -7.15 0.50
CA VAL A 391 -10.31 -8.01 1.60
C VAL A 391 -9.01 -7.50 2.19
N LYS A 392 -8.62 -8.01 3.34
CA LYS A 392 -7.32 -7.73 3.96
C LYS A 392 -6.44 -8.96 3.90
N VAL A 393 -5.13 -8.74 3.89
CA VAL A 393 -4.14 -9.81 3.76
C VAL A 393 -2.99 -9.63 4.75
N HIS A 394 -2.33 -10.74 5.05
CA HIS A 394 -1.03 -10.78 5.69
C HIS A 394 0.04 -11.06 4.63
N PHE A 395 1.03 -10.16 4.49
CA PHE A 395 2.17 -10.36 3.59
C PHE A 395 3.23 -11.22 4.26
N HIS A 396 3.83 -12.15 3.53
CA HIS A 396 4.83 -13.08 4.06
C HIS A 396 6.08 -12.41 4.63
N TRP A 397 6.38 -11.18 4.20
CA TRP A 397 7.51 -10.39 4.71
C TRP A 397 7.20 -9.57 5.96
N ASP A 398 5.91 -9.40 6.31
CA ASP A 398 5.54 -8.65 7.50
C ASP A 398 5.73 -9.52 8.76
N ARG A 399 6.79 -9.21 9.51
CA ARG A 399 7.16 -9.91 10.74
C ARG A 399 6.66 -9.24 12.02
N HIS A 400 6.02 -8.07 11.88
CA HIS A 400 5.52 -7.26 13.01
C HIS A 400 4.03 -7.45 13.23
N ASP A 401 3.35 -8.08 12.31
CA ASP A 401 1.91 -8.29 12.27
C ASP A 401 1.48 -9.55 13.04
N GLN A 402 0.22 -9.56 13.50
CA GLN A 402 -0.42 -10.68 14.22
C GLN A 402 -1.30 -11.55 13.32
N SER A 403 -1.30 -11.34 12.00
CA SER A 403 -2.12 -12.06 11.02
C SER A 403 -3.62 -12.02 11.32
N ASN A 404 -4.15 -10.84 11.55
CA ASN A 404 -5.57 -10.60 11.84
C ASN A 404 -6.17 -9.50 10.95
N GLU A 405 -7.35 -9.00 11.28
CA GLU A 405 -8.04 -7.94 10.56
C GLU A 405 -7.31 -6.59 10.48
N ASN A 406 -6.20 -6.43 11.19
CA ASN A 406 -5.39 -5.22 11.18
C ASN A 406 -4.10 -5.34 10.35
N SER A 407 -3.87 -6.47 9.68
CA SER A 407 -2.62 -6.76 8.96
C SER A 407 -2.37 -5.88 7.75
N SER A 408 -3.42 -5.42 7.08
CA SER A 408 -3.28 -4.52 5.92
C SER A 408 -4.43 -3.51 5.82
N CYS A 409 -4.33 -2.59 4.85
CA CYS A 409 -5.49 -1.84 4.36
C CYS A 409 -6.48 -2.77 3.65
N TRP A 410 -7.66 -2.25 3.32
CA TRP A 410 -8.61 -2.90 2.44
C TRP A 410 -8.09 -2.92 1.00
N ILE A 411 -7.92 -4.12 0.43
CA ILE A 411 -7.33 -4.33 -0.89
C ILE A 411 -8.41 -4.73 -1.89
N ARG A 412 -8.49 -4.03 -3.02
CA ARG A 412 -9.41 -4.34 -4.12
C ARG A 412 -9.08 -5.68 -4.74
N VAL A 413 -10.12 -6.44 -5.12
CA VAL A 413 -9.99 -7.76 -5.74
C VAL A 413 -10.44 -7.68 -7.20
N SER A 414 -9.58 -8.09 -8.12
CA SER A 414 -9.92 -8.26 -9.53
C SER A 414 -10.94 -9.37 -9.70
N GLN A 415 -11.99 -9.12 -10.48
CA GLN A 415 -13.03 -10.08 -10.85
C GLN A 415 -12.96 -10.39 -12.34
N ALA A 416 -13.38 -11.58 -12.75
CA ALA A 416 -13.37 -11.97 -14.16
C ALA A 416 -14.27 -11.08 -15.03
N TRP A 417 -15.30 -10.48 -14.43
CA TRP A 417 -16.25 -9.59 -15.08
C TRP A 417 -16.82 -8.61 -14.08
N ALA A 418 -16.72 -7.30 -14.34
CA ALA A 418 -17.13 -6.27 -13.40
C ALA A 418 -17.86 -5.13 -14.14
N GLY A 419 -19.16 -5.04 -13.94
CA GLY A 419 -20.02 -3.99 -14.51
C GLY A 419 -20.88 -3.33 -13.42
N LYS A 420 -21.73 -2.39 -13.83
CA LYS A 420 -22.62 -1.66 -12.92
C LYS A 420 -23.79 -2.54 -12.49
N ASN A 421 -23.69 -3.15 -11.30
CA ASN A 421 -24.65 -4.11 -10.71
C ASN A 421 -24.80 -5.42 -11.53
N TRP A 422 -23.79 -5.79 -12.33
CA TRP A 422 -23.75 -7.07 -13.04
C TRP A 422 -22.28 -7.51 -13.22
N GLY A 423 -22.07 -8.82 -13.39
CA GLY A 423 -20.75 -9.40 -13.56
C GLY A 423 -20.55 -10.69 -12.75
N ALA A 424 -19.31 -11.12 -12.61
CA ALA A 424 -18.91 -12.26 -11.79
C ALA A 424 -18.28 -11.75 -10.48
N ILE A 425 -18.65 -12.37 -9.37
CA ILE A 425 -18.06 -12.06 -8.07
C ILE A 425 -17.65 -13.33 -7.35
N GLN A 426 -16.39 -13.41 -6.94
CA GLN A 426 -15.86 -14.48 -6.11
C GLN A 426 -14.91 -13.86 -5.08
N LEU A 427 -15.35 -13.77 -3.83
CA LEU A 427 -14.56 -13.21 -2.75
C LEU A 427 -13.49 -14.20 -2.26
N PRO A 428 -12.23 -13.80 -2.11
CA PRO A 428 -11.24 -14.60 -1.41
C PRO A 428 -11.66 -14.78 0.05
N ARG A 429 -11.51 -16.01 0.57
CA ARG A 429 -11.84 -16.33 1.97
C ARG A 429 -10.59 -16.29 2.83
N ILE A 430 -10.77 -16.09 4.14
CA ILE A 430 -9.70 -16.15 5.14
C ILE A 430 -8.92 -17.47 5.00
N GLY A 431 -7.59 -17.39 5.02
CA GLY A 431 -6.67 -18.50 4.82
C GLY A 431 -6.33 -18.82 3.36
N GLN A 432 -7.00 -18.21 2.37
CA GLN A 432 -6.65 -18.39 0.96
C GLN A 432 -5.44 -17.55 0.55
N GLU A 433 -4.59 -18.11 -0.30
CA GLU A 433 -3.45 -17.42 -0.88
C GLU A 433 -3.86 -16.66 -2.14
N VAL A 434 -3.54 -15.37 -2.16
CA VAL A 434 -3.86 -14.44 -3.26
C VAL A 434 -2.60 -13.89 -3.89
N ILE A 435 -2.69 -13.56 -5.18
CA ILE A 435 -1.64 -12.86 -5.92
C ILE A 435 -1.92 -11.36 -5.79
N VAL A 436 -0.94 -10.62 -5.26
CA VAL A 436 -1.01 -9.17 -5.07
C VAL A 436 -0.04 -8.49 -6.04
N SER A 437 -0.56 -7.61 -6.86
CA SER A 437 0.21 -6.65 -7.66
C SER A 437 0.14 -5.26 -7.00
N PHE A 438 0.98 -4.34 -7.45
CA PHE A 438 1.07 -3.00 -6.88
C PHE A 438 0.94 -1.98 -8.01
N LEU A 439 0.04 -1.01 -7.86
CA LEU A 439 -0.18 0.02 -8.87
C LEU A 439 1.09 0.88 -8.98
N GLU A 440 1.63 1.06 -10.18
CA GLU A 440 2.91 1.73 -10.46
C GLU A 440 4.12 1.13 -9.68
N GLY A 441 3.96 -0.06 -9.10
CA GLY A 441 4.96 -0.68 -8.24
C GLY A 441 5.03 -0.09 -6.82
N ASP A 442 4.11 0.77 -6.45
CA ASP A 442 4.02 1.41 -5.15
C ASP A 442 3.55 0.42 -4.08
N PRO A 443 4.39 0.09 -3.05
CA PRO A 443 4.01 -0.83 -1.99
C PRO A 443 2.77 -0.38 -1.18
N ASP A 444 2.43 0.91 -1.21
CA ASP A 444 1.27 1.48 -0.54
C ASP A 444 -0.04 1.30 -1.33
N ARG A 445 0.04 0.83 -2.59
CA ARG A 445 -1.10 0.70 -3.50
C ARG A 445 -1.32 -0.74 -4.00
N PRO A 446 -1.54 -1.73 -3.08
CA PRO A 446 -1.75 -3.12 -3.44
C PRO A 446 -3.10 -3.35 -4.13
N ILE A 447 -3.15 -4.33 -5.06
CA ILE A 447 -4.36 -4.83 -5.70
C ILE A 447 -4.24 -6.34 -5.89
N ILE A 448 -5.29 -7.11 -5.53
CA ILE A 448 -5.33 -8.55 -5.74
C ILE A 448 -5.72 -8.83 -7.17
N THR A 449 -4.85 -9.53 -7.92
CA THR A 449 -5.00 -9.84 -9.34
C THR A 449 -5.29 -11.31 -9.61
N GLY A 450 -5.17 -12.18 -8.60
CA GLY A 450 -5.41 -13.62 -8.75
C GLY A 450 -5.38 -14.40 -7.45
N ARG A 451 -5.43 -15.72 -7.59
CA ARG A 451 -5.40 -16.69 -6.48
C ARG A 451 -4.58 -17.90 -6.90
N VAL A 452 -3.98 -18.56 -5.94
CA VAL A 452 -3.24 -19.81 -6.16
C VAL A 452 -3.61 -20.83 -5.10
N TYR A 453 -3.58 -22.10 -5.48
CA TYR A 453 -3.65 -23.20 -4.54
C TYR A 453 -2.27 -23.43 -3.89
N ASN A 454 -2.28 -23.96 -2.67
CA ASN A 454 -1.08 -24.36 -1.97
C ASN A 454 -1.30 -25.70 -1.23
N ALA A 455 -0.35 -26.12 -0.41
CA ALA A 455 -0.43 -27.41 0.30
C ALA A 455 -1.58 -27.48 1.33
N GLU A 456 -2.01 -26.34 1.91
CA GLU A 456 -3.12 -26.27 2.86
C GLU A 456 -4.46 -26.03 2.16
N GLN A 457 -4.45 -25.29 1.05
CA GLN A 457 -5.62 -24.98 0.22
C GLN A 457 -5.50 -25.75 -1.12
N ALA A 458 -5.74 -27.08 -1.06
CA ALA A 458 -5.54 -27.97 -2.20
C ALA A 458 -6.62 -27.77 -3.30
N VAL A 459 -6.28 -28.18 -4.53
CA VAL A 459 -7.20 -28.16 -5.67
C VAL A 459 -8.46 -29.01 -5.42
N PRO A 460 -9.63 -28.64 -5.97
CA PRO A 460 -10.89 -29.36 -5.72
C PRO A 460 -10.94 -30.78 -6.31
N TYR A 461 -10.12 -31.07 -7.29
CA TYR A 461 -10.08 -32.37 -7.98
C TYR A 461 -8.71 -33.04 -7.78
N LYS A 462 -8.72 -34.34 -7.49
CA LYS A 462 -7.47 -35.08 -7.22
C LYS A 462 -6.58 -35.16 -8.46
N LEU A 463 -5.51 -34.39 -8.46
CA LEU A 463 -4.50 -34.43 -9.51
C LEU A 463 -3.35 -35.42 -9.18
N PRO A 464 -2.69 -36.00 -10.21
CA PRO A 464 -2.95 -35.85 -11.64
C PRO A 464 -4.08 -36.74 -12.18
N ALA A 465 -4.72 -37.57 -11.37
CA ALA A 465 -5.69 -38.58 -11.79
C ALA A 465 -6.90 -38.00 -12.54
N ASN A 466 -7.35 -36.81 -12.16
CA ASN A 466 -8.50 -36.12 -12.75
C ASN A 466 -8.07 -34.86 -13.54
N ALA A 467 -6.98 -34.97 -14.29
CA ALA A 467 -6.45 -33.84 -15.07
C ALA A 467 -7.38 -33.35 -16.19
N THR A 468 -8.37 -34.18 -16.60
CA THR A 468 -9.40 -33.83 -17.58
C THR A 468 -10.60 -33.11 -16.98
N GLN A 469 -10.67 -32.99 -15.65
CA GLN A 469 -11.76 -32.30 -14.98
C GLN A 469 -11.47 -30.81 -14.86
N SER A 470 -12.47 -30.00 -15.20
CA SER A 470 -12.49 -28.55 -14.98
C SER A 470 -13.82 -28.15 -14.38
N GLY A 471 -13.86 -27.03 -13.62
CA GLY A 471 -15.12 -26.58 -13.05
C GLY A 471 -14.97 -25.56 -11.93
N MET A 472 -16.11 -25.21 -11.36
CA MET A 472 -16.24 -24.34 -10.18
C MET A 472 -16.90 -25.12 -9.07
N LYS A 473 -16.21 -25.24 -7.92
CA LYS A 473 -16.75 -25.87 -6.71
C LYS A 473 -16.70 -24.87 -5.55
N SER A 474 -17.85 -24.61 -4.94
CA SER A 474 -17.96 -23.75 -3.75
C SER A 474 -17.84 -24.58 -2.46
N ARG A 475 -17.92 -23.92 -1.32
CA ARG A 475 -18.07 -24.52 0.01
C ARG A 475 -19.08 -23.73 0.80
N SER A 476 -19.98 -24.41 1.49
CA SER A 476 -20.92 -23.77 2.40
C SER A 476 -20.18 -22.98 3.50
N SER A 477 -20.73 -21.88 3.94
CA SER A 477 -20.25 -21.01 5.04
C SER A 477 -21.44 -20.77 6.02
N LYS A 478 -21.24 -20.80 7.38
CA LYS A 478 -20.00 -21.11 8.10
C LYS A 478 -19.93 -22.63 8.38
N GLU A 479 -18.72 -23.08 8.71
CA GLU A 479 -18.43 -24.45 9.17
C GLU A 479 -18.72 -25.56 8.15
N GLY A 480 -18.94 -25.24 6.88
CA GLY A 480 -19.07 -26.23 5.80
C GLY A 480 -17.76 -26.97 5.53
N SER A 481 -17.86 -28.28 5.33
CA SER A 481 -16.74 -29.13 4.89
C SER A 481 -16.61 -29.17 3.37
N SER A 482 -15.61 -29.88 2.84
CA SER A 482 -15.47 -30.15 1.40
C SER A 482 -16.61 -30.99 0.82
N ALA A 483 -17.48 -31.57 1.68
CA ALA A 483 -18.67 -32.31 1.27
C ALA A 483 -19.91 -31.43 1.09
N ASN A 484 -19.88 -30.18 1.58
CA ASN A 484 -21.00 -29.24 1.47
C ASN A 484 -20.69 -28.18 0.40
N PHE A 485 -21.18 -28.38 -0.82
CA PHE A 485 -20.76 -27.57 -1.97
C PHE A 485 -21.83 -27.41 -3.04
N ASN A 486 -21.75 -26.35 -3.82
CA ASN A 486 -22.36 -26.28 -5.15
C ASN A 486 -21.26 -26.44 -6.20
N GLU A 487 -21.55 -27.13 -7.30
CA GLU A 487 -20.54 -27.44 -8.32
C GLU A 487 -21.11 -27.38 -9.74
N ILE A 488 -20.32 -26.81 -10.65
CA ILE A 488 -20.47 -27.01 -12.09
C ILE A 488 -19.13 -27.57 -12.56
N ARG A 489 -19.14 -28.85 -13.03
CA ARG A 489 -17.94 -29.57 -13.44
C ARG A 489 -18.09 -30.12 -14.83
N MET A 490 -17.05 -30.02 -15.62
CA MET A 490 -16.88 -30.70 -16.91
C MET A 490 -15.84 -31.80 -16.76
N GLU A 491 -16.14 -32.97 -17.34
CA GLU A 491 -15.18 -34.05 -17.56
C GLU A 491 -14.97 -34.18 -19.08
N ASP A 492 -13.75 -33.95 -19.53
CA ASP A 492 -13.39 -33.95 -20.95
C ASP A 492 -12.67 -35.25 -21.40
N LYS A 493 -12.70 -36.28 -20.56
CA LYS A 493 -12.12 -37.59 -20.91
C LYS A 493 -12.90 -38.25 -22.05
N LYS A 494 -12.25 -38.43 -23.22
CA LYS A 494 -12.87 -38.98 -24.40
C LYS A 494 -13.58 -40.32 -24.14
N GLY A 495 -14.87 -40.36 -24.43
CA GLY A 495 -15.76 -41.50 -24.22
C GLY A 495 -16.32 -41.60 -22.79
N ALA A 496 -16.06 -40.58 -21.94
CA ALA A 496 -16.62 -40.45 -20.60
C ALA A 496 -16.90 -38.98 -20.27
N GLU A 497 -17.20 -38.20 -21.30
CA GLU A 497 -17.49 -36.76 -21.18
C GLU A 497 -18.75 -36.54 -20.32
N GLN A 498 -18.71 -35.53 -19.43
CA GLN A 498 -19.82 -35.23 -18.54
C GLN A 498 -19.89 -33.75 -18.23
N LEU A 499 -21.09 -33.17 -18.22
CA LEU A 499 -21.41 -31.94 -17.51
C LEU A 499 -22.19 -32.31 -16.24
N PHE A 500 -21.64 -32.00 -15.08
CA PHE A 500 -22.23 -32.25 -13.76
C PHE A 500 -22.61 -30.93 -13.10
N ILE A 501 -23.87 -30.80 -12.66
CA ILE A 501 -24.39 -29.67 -11.93
C ILE A 501 -24.94 -30.18 -10.58
N HIS A 502 -24.42 -29.66 -9.48
CA HIS A 502 -24.83 -30.04 -8.14
C HIS A 502 -25.16 -28.79 -7.31
N ALA A 503 -26.30 -28.83 -6.67
CA ALA A 503 -26.74 -27.85 -5.68
C ALA A 503 -26.79 -28.52 -4.29
N GLU A 504 -26.12 -27.97 -3.30
CA GLU A 504 -26.06 -28.48 -1.92
C GLU A 504 -27.46 -28.51 -1.25
N LYS A 505 -28.34 -27.59 -1.62
CA LYS A 505 -29.67 -27.51 -1.04
C LYS A 505 -30.74 -27.25 -2.10
N ASN A 506 -30.83 -26.07 -2.64
CA ASN A 506 -31.88 -25.67 -3.57
C ASN A 506 -31.24 -25.34 -4.93
N GLN A 507 -31.97 -25.68 -6.01
CA GLN A 507 -31.68 -25.23 -7.36
C GLN A 507 -32.93 -24.56 -7.92
N ASP A 508 -32.82 -23.29 -8.32
CA ASP A 508 -33.86 -22.53 -8.99
C ASP A 508 -33.42 -22.23 -10.41
N ILE A 509 -34.30 -22.50 -11.39
CA ILE A 509 -34.09 -22.21 -12.80
C ILE A 509 -35.24 -21.30 -13.25
N GLU A 510 -34.94 -20.10 -13.71
CA GLU A 510 -35.88 -19.13 -14.22
C GLU A 510 -35.52 -18.80 -15.67
N VAL A 511 -36.50 -18.91 -16.58
CA VAL A 511 -36.34 -18.63 -18.01
C VAL A 511 -37.46 -17.67 -18.45
N GLU A 512 -37.09 -16.46 -18.86
CA GLU A 512 -38.04 -15.39 -19.19
C GLU A 512 -38.84 -15.64 -20.47
N ASN A 513 -38.39 -16.46 -21.38
CA ASN A 513 -39.07 -16.74 -22.64
C ASN A 513 -39.16 -18.23 -22.91
N ASP A 514 -38.26 -18.82 -23.66
CA ASP A 514 -38.34 -20.21 -24.12
C ASP A 514 -37.27 -21.09 -23.51
N GLU A 515 -37.63 -22.30 -23.11
CA GLU A 515 -36.72 -23.37 -22.69
C GLU A 515 -36.87 -24.56 -23.63
N THR A 516 -35.74 -25.07 -24.16
CA THR A 516 -35.71 -26.24 -25.03
C THR A 516 -34.74 -27.29 -24.50
N HIS A 517 -35.21 -28.54 -24.35
CA HIS A 517 -34.38 -29.69 -23.99
C HIS A 517 -34.36 -30.70 -25.12
N TRP A 518 -33.17 -31.02 -25.60
CA TRP A 518 -32.94 -32.13 -26.52
C TRP A 518 -32.01 -33.17 -25.88
N VAL A 519 -32.45 -34.43 -25.80
CA VAL A 519 -31.69 -35.55 -25.25
C VAL A 519 -31.54 -36.61 -26.32
N GLY A 520 -30.30 -36.86 -26.74
CA GLY A 520 -29.99 -37.75 -27.86
C GLY A 520 -30.20 -39.25 -27.60
N HIS A 521 -30.26 -39.66 -26.32
CA HIS A 521 -30.46 -41.07 -25.96
C HIS A 521 -31.44 -41.15 -24.77
N ASP A 522 -31.01 -41.39 -23.56
CA ASP A 522 -31.88 -41.64 -22.43
C ASP A 522 -32.04 -40.40 -21.50
N ARG A 523 -33.23 -40.24 -20.94
CA ARG A 523 -33.50 -39.29 -19.86
C ARG A 523 -34.09 -40.02 -18.65
N SER A 524 -33.49 -39.86 -17.48
CA SER A 524 -34.03 -40.34 -16.20
C SER A 524 -34.35 -39.16 -15.28
N LYS A 525 -35.48 -39.22 -14.57
CA LYS A 525 -35.87 -38.24 -13.56
C LYS A 525 -36.36 -38.99 -12.30
N THR A 526 -35.77 -38.65 -11.17
CA THR A 526 -36.18 -39.17 -9.84
C THR A 526 -36.53 -38.03 -8.93
N ILE A 527 -37.66 -38.09 -8.28
CA ILE A 527 -38.13 -37.13 -7.29
C ILE A 527 -38.45 -37.90 -6.00
N ASP A 528 -37.75 -37.62 -4.92
CA ASP A 528 -37.87 -38.38 -3.67
C ASP A 528 -39.12 -38.02 -2.86
N ASN A 529 -39.72 -36.85 -3.09
CA ASN A 529 -40.90 -36.41 -2.38
C ASN A 529 -41.99 -35.98 -3.37
N ASP A 530 -42.23 -34.73 -3.61
CA ASP A 530 -43.37 -34.24 -4.36
C ASP A 530 -42.94 -33.60 -5.71
N GLU A 531 -43.72 -33.79 -6.77
CA GLU A 531 -43.62 -33.05 -7.99
C GLU A 531 -44.92 -32.33 -8.30
N THR A 532 -44.84 -31.04 -8.62
CA THR A 532 -45.98 -30.26 -9.13
C THR A 532 -45.63 -29.68 -10.50
N VAL A 533 -46.53 -29.96 -11.46
CA VAL A 533 -46.41 -29.42 -12.84
C VAL A 533 -47.64 -28.56 -13.12
N ARG A 534 -47.44 -27.30 -13.48
CA ARG A 534 -48.50 -26.37 -13.90
C ARG A 534 -48.22 -25.79 -15.28
N VAL A 535 -49.05 -26.13 -16.25
CA VAL A 535 -49.00 -25.60 -17.62
C VAL A 535 -50.24 -24.67 -17.77
N LYS A 536 -50.01 -23.37 -18.03
CA LYS A 536 -51.06 -22.38 -18.09
C LYS A 536 -51.83 -22.41 -19.42
N HIS A 537 -51.29 -22.99 -20.46
CA HIS A 537 -51.90 -23.06 -21.80
C HIS A 537 -51.94 -24.53 -22.25
N ASP A 538 -51.22 -24.90 -23.27
CA ASP A 538 -51.33 -26.23 -23.84
C ASP A 538 -50.18 -27.17 -23.39
N ARG A 539 -50.50 -28.45 -23.14
CA ARG A 539 -49.52 -29.54 -23.00
C ARG A 539 -49.74 -30.60 -24.06
N SER A 540 -48.69 -30.92 -24.79
CA SER A 540 -48.67 -32.04 -25.74
C SER A 540 -47.62 -33.04 -25.32
N GLU A 541 -48.00 -34.30 -25.28
CA GLU A 541 -47.09 -35.42 -24.96
C GLU A 541 -47.24 -36.50 -26.04
N ARG A 542 -46.13 -37.03 -26.54
CA ARG A 542 -46.12 -38.08 -27.53
C ARG A 542 -45.04 -39.11 -27.18
N VAL A 543 -45.50 -40.38 -27.03
CA VAL A 543 -44.64 -41.53 -26.82
C VAL A 543 -44.78 -42.46 -28.06
N ASP A 544 -43.72 -42.62 -28.82
CA ASP A 544 -43.79 -43.35 -30.09
C ASP A 544 -43.86 -44.89 -29.88
N ASN A 545 -43.51 -45.40 -28.70
CA ASN A 545 -43.43 -46.84 -28.43
C ASN A 545 -44.30 -47.23 -27.25
N HIS A 546 -43.77 -47.32 -26.07
CA HIS A 546 -44.50 -47.81 -24.88
C HIS A 546 -44.51 -46.76 -23.77
N GLU A 547 -45.67 -46.52 -23.19
CA GLU A 547 -45.84 -45.80 -21.97
C GLU A 547 -46.33 -46.76 -20.86
N SER A 548 -45.77 -46.62 -19.64
CA SER A 548 -46.21 -47.37 -18.48
C SER A 548 -46.39 -46.40 -17.31
N ILE A 549 -47.60 -46.35 -16.73
CA ILE A 549 -47.92 -45.52 -15.57
C ILE A 549 -48.31 -46.43 -14.41
N SER A 550 -47.61 -46.29 -13.28
CA SER A 550 -47.95 -47.00 -12.04
C SER A 550 -48.24 -46.00 -10.92
N ILE A 551 -49.40 -46.06 -10.32
CA ILE A 551 -49.85 -45.20 -9.22
C ILE A 551 -50.06 -46.07 -7.98
N GLY A 552 -49.29 -45.83 -6.93
CA GLY A 552 -49.30 -46.67 -5.73
C GLY A 552 -50.56 -46.55 -4.88
N VAL A 553 -51.25 -45.40 -4.88
CA VAL A 553 -52.44 -45.18 -4.02
C VAL A 553 -53.63 -44.67 -4.85
N ASN A 554 -53.75 -43.40 -5.14
CA ASN A 554 -54.91 -42.84 -5.81
C ASN A 554 -54.51 -42.04 -7.07
N ARG A 555 -55.32 -42.16 -8.14
CA ARG A 555 -55.30 -41.27 -9.29
C ARG A 555 -56.64 -40.51 -9.33
N THR A 556 -56.58 -39.21 -9.42
CA THR A 556 -57.73 -38.35 -9.73
C THR A 556 -57.48 -37.66 -11.05
N GLU A 557 -58.47 -37.72 -11.95
CA GLU A 557 -58.42 -37.05 -13.23
C GLU A 557 -59.71 -36.25 -13.42
N GLU A 558 -59.59 -34.96 -13.75
CA GLU A 558 -60.72 -34.09 -14.01
C GLU A 558 -60.52 -33.41 -15.36
N VAL A 559 -61.49 -33.61 -16.28
CA VAL A 559 -61.49 -33.01 -17.62
C VAL A 559 -62.65 -32.05 -17.71
N GLY A 560 -62.40 -30.76 -17.74
CA GLY A 560 -63.44 -29.71 -17.67
C GLY A 560 -64.34 -29.61 -18.92
N ASN A 561 -63.95 -30.21 -20.04
CA ASN A 561 -64.77 -30.17 -21.27
C ASN A 561 -64.85 -31.55 -21.94
N ASN A 562 -63.93 -31.93 -22.82
CA ASN A 562 -64.04 -33.15 -23.58
C ASN A 562 -62.83 -34.08 -23.35
N GLU A 563 -63.07 -35.36 -23.15
CA GLU A 563 -62.09 -36.40 -23.25
C GLU A 563 -62.33 -37.27 -24.51
N LYS A 564 -61.28 -37.64 -25.21
CA LYS A 564 -61.33 -38.59 -26.29
C LYS A 564 -60.26 -39.66 -26.12
N ILE A 565 -60.71 -40.92 -26.01
CA ILE A 565 -59.83 -42.07 -25.96
C ILE A 565 -60.01 -42.91 -27.23
N THR A 566 -58.92 -43.26 -27.92
CA THR A 566 -58.93 -44.11 -29.08
C THR A 566 -57.94 -45.24 -28.88
N ILE A 567 -58.41 -46.48 -28.87
CA ILE A 567 -57.60 -47.69 -28.70
C ILE A 567 -57.62 -48.46 -30.03
N GLY A 568 -56.43 -48.68 -30.63
CA GLY A 568 -56.34 -49.34 -31.96
C GLY A 568 -56.62 -50.84 -31.94
N VAL A 569 -56.37 -51.55 -30.87
CA VAL A 569 -56.52 -53.02 -30.80
C VAL A 569 -57.36 -53.40 -29.57
N ASN A 570 -56.75 -53.55 -28.40
CA ASN A 570 -57.43 -54.08 -27.22
C ASN A 570 -57.38 -53.09 -26.05
N ARG A 571 -58.49 -52.97 -25.32
CA ARG A 571 -58.58 -52.35 -23.99
C ARG A 571 -58.93 -53.44 -22.97
N THR A 572 -58.16 -53.56 -21.93
CA THR A 572 -58.47 -54.37 -20.78
C THR A 572 -58.59 -53.48 -19.55
N GLU A 573 -59.74 -53.56 -18.86
CA GLU A 573 -59.97 -52.83 -17.65
C GLU A 573 -60.35 -53.80 -16.52
N ARG A 574 -59.77 -53.60 -15.36
CA ARG A 574 -60.10 -54.45 -14.18
C ARG A 574 -60.30 -53.55 -12.97
N VAL A 575 -61.51 -53.55 -12.41
CA VAL A 575 -61.87 -52.87 -11.20
C VAL A 575 -62.02 -53.91 -10.07
N GLY A 576 -61.21 -53.78 -9.01
CA GLY A 576 -61.14 -54.80 -7.96
C GLY A 576 -62.30 -54.78 -7.00
N SER A 577 -63.06 -53.66 -6.92
CA SER A 577 -64.23 -53.53 -6.04
C SER A 577 -65.39 -52.91 -6.80
N ASN A 578 -65.61 -51.62 -6.75
CA ASN A 578 -66.81 -50.97 -7.31
C ASN A 578 -66.43 -50.05 -8.48
N GLU A 579 -67.25 -50.07 -9.52
CA GLU A 579 -67.22 -49.08 -10.59
C GLU A 579 -68.56 -48.31 -10.55
N THR A 580 -68.52 -46.98 -10.68
CA THR A 580 -69.68 -46.12 -10.80
C THR A 580 -69.55 -45.25 -12.05
N ILE A 581 -70.50 -45.34 -12.96
CA ILE A 581 -70.57 -44.53 -14.16
C ILE A 581 -71.85 -43.68 -14.13
N THR A 582 -71.70 -42.36 -14.19
CA THR A 582 -72.85 -41.42 -14.25
C THR A 582 -72.80 -40.66 -15.57
N ILE A 583 -73.85 -40.76 -16.39
CA ILE A 583 -73.93 -40.04 -17.68
C ILE A 583 -75.08 -39.07 -17.60
N GLY A 584 -74.84 -37.77 -17.64
CA GLY A 584 -75.82 -36.69 -17.50
C GLY A 584 -76.78 -36.56 -18.68
N ALA A 585 -76.48 -37.10 -19.85
CA ALA A 585 -77.34 -37.05 -21.02
C ALA A 585 -77.46 -38.42 -21.70
N ASN A 586 -76.75 -38.62 -22.78
CA ASN A 586 -76.86 -39.84 -23.60
C ASN A 586 -75.64 -40.73 -23.52
N ARG A 587 -75.82 -42.05 -23.39
CA ARG A 587 -74.80 -43.04 -23.61
C ARG A 587 -75.11 -43.80 -24.87
N THR A 588 -74.15 -43.87 -25.76
CA THR A 588 -74.25 -44.71 -26.95
C THR A 588 -73.14 -45.75 -26.90
N GLU A 589 -73.52 -47.01 -26.99
CA GLU A 589 -72.60 -48.14 -27.03
C GLU A 589 -72.83 -48.94 -28.30
N LYS A 590 -71.80 -49.31 -29.02
CA LYS A 590 -71.88 -50.11 -30.23
C LYS A 590 -70.85 -51.21 -30.21
N VAL A 591 -71.28 -52.46 -30.12
CA VAL A 591 -70.45 -53.63 -30.15
C VAL A 591 -70.62 -54.28 -31.55
N GLY A 592 -69.49 -54.47 -32.27
CA GLY A 592 -69.49 -54.91 -33.67
C GLY A 592 -69.63 -56.46 -33.83
N ALA A 593 -69.38 -57.21 -32.76
CA ALA A 593 -69.52 -58.65 -32.74
C ALA A 593 -70.31 -59.10 -31.50
N ASN A 594 -69.68 -59.72 -30.51
CA ASN A 594 -70.33 -60.28 -29.36
C ASN A 594 -70.14 -59.32 -28.13
N GLU A 595 -71.13 -59.26 -27.31
CA GLU A 595 -71.10 -58.72 -25.95
C GLU A 595 -71.43 -59.82 -24.98
N ASP A 596 -70.55 -60.14 -24.03
CA ASP A 596 -70.77 -61.09 -22.98
C ASP A 596 -70.86 -60.40 -21.62
N ILE A 597 -72.04 -60.40 -20.94
CA ILE A 597 -72.20 -59.84 -19.64
C ILE A 597 -72.48 -60.94 -18.66
N THR A 598 -71.60 -61.15 -17.65
CA THR A 598 -71.85 -62.12 -16.54
C THR A 598 -72.07 -61.37 -15.23
N ILE A 599 -73.20 -61.54 -14.57
CA ILE A 599 -73.53 -60.95 -13.28
C ILE A 599 -73.78 -62.08 -12.27
N ALA A 600 -72.88 -62.13 -11.26
CA ALA A 600 -72.93 -63.24 -10.28
C ALA A 600 -74.10 -63.19 -9.30
N SER A 601 -74.81 -62.05 -9.12
CA SER A 601 -75.93 -61.92 -8.18
C SER A 601 -77.14 -61.24 -8.86
N HIS A 602 -77.30 -59.96 -8.72
CA HIS A 602 -78.54 -59.26 -9.18
C HIS A 602 -78.14 -58.18 -10.24
N ARG A 603 -78.94 -58.09 -11.29
CA ARG A 603 -78.99 -56.95 -12.20
C ARG A 603 -80.33 -56.25 -11.94
N THR A 604 -80.33 -55.01 -11.66
CA THR A 604 -81.48 -54.15 -11.63
C THR A 604 -81.38 -53.15 -12.73
N GLU A 605 -82.46 -53.05 -13.49
CA GLU A 605 -82.57 -52.05 -14.57
C GLU A 605 -83.87 -51.27 -14.34
N ASP A 606 -83.72 -49.92 -14.25
CA ASP A 606 -84.90 -49.06 -14.04
C ASP A 606 -84.95 -48.07 -15.25
N VAL A 607 -85.99 -48.18 -16.07
CA VAL A 607 -86.19 -47.39 -17.28
C VAL A 607 -87.39 -46.50 -17.07
N GLY A 608 -87.15 -45.22 -16.75
CA GLY A 608 -88.20 -44.22 -16.46
C GLY A 608 -89.10 -43.85 -17.68
N GLY A 609 -88.81 -44.37 -18.88
CA GLY A 609 -89.60 -44.16 -20.10
C GLY A 609 -89.81 -45.44 -20.87
N ASN A 610 -89.67 -45.40 -22.17
CA ASN A 610 -89.81 -46.57 -23.02
C ASN A 610 -88.54 -47.36 -23.18
N GLU A 611 -88.56 -48.63 -23.01
CA GLU A 611 -87.49 -49.58 -23.46
C GLU A 611 -87.92 -50.20 -24.78
N SER A 612 -87.00 -50.31 -25.70
CA SER A 612 -87.23 -51.01 -26.95
C SER A 612 -86.04 -51.94 -27.22
N ILE A 613 -86.34 -53.25 -27.25
CA ILE A 613 -85.41 -54.29 -27.51
C ILE A 613 -85.77 -54.92 -28.84
N ALA A 614 -84.89 -54.87 -29.87
CA ALA A 614 -85.06 -55.51 -31.13
C ALA A 614 -83.98 -56.59 -31.27
N ILE A 615 -84.44 -57.86 -31.43
CA ILE A 615 -83.60 -59.04 -31.52
C ILE A 615 -83.84 -59.64 -32.88
N GLY A 616 -82.82 -59.69 -33.72
CA GLY A 616 -82.91 -60.29 -35.10
C GLY A 616 -82.86 -61.81 -35.18
N GLY A 617 -82.61 -62.49 -34.08
CA GLY A 617 -82.54 -63.92 -33.95
C GLY A 617 -83.34 -64.42 -32.77
N ASN A 618 -82.85 -65.45 -32.08
CA ASN A 618 -83.55 -66.03 -30.89
C ASN A 618 -83.19 -65.24 -29.61
N ARG A 619 -84.12 -65.09 -28.68
CA ARG A 619 -83.95 -64.66 -27.27
C ARG A 619 -84.28 -65.85 -26.41
N ASP A 620 -83.26 -66.38 -25.72
CA ASP A 620 -83.53 -67.44 -24.69
C ASP A 620 -83.57 -66.69 -23.33
N GLU A 621 -84.68 -66.85 -22.63
CA GLU A 621 -84.91 -66.23 -21.29
C GLU A 621 -84.69 -67.27 -20.18
#